data_e30f8b1055ebdde0a99406484bef70a9
#
_entry.id   e30f8b1055ebdde0a99406484bef70a9
#
_cell.length_a   1.000
_cell.length_b   1.000
_cell.length_c   1.000
_cell.angle_alpha   90.00
_cell.angle_beta   90.00
_cell.angle_gamma   90.00
#
_symmetry.space_group_name_H-M   'P 1'
#
loop_
_entity.id
_entity.type
_entity.pdbx_description
1 polymer ?
#
loop_
_entity_poly.entity_id
_entity_poly.type
_entity_poly.pdbx_seq_one_letter_code
_entity_poly.pdbx_strand_id
1 'polypeptide(L)'
;MTASPAPSAPHNPPVPEPVKILGLWNIAEAEPDRIAMVDPWGREVTYRELATLANRYATGLRGLGLKTGDVLVSMVHNCVEAIAAYFAAYQSGLYIVAVNWHLTGPEVAYILADSEAKAFIASDRFAAAAKAAADEAGLPATARFAVGEIEGFKSVAWLGAADTGRPADRSTGAPMLYTSGTTGRPKGVRRPLTGADPDVVPPHTTAFFGLFELAPYDDHVHICGSPLYHTAVLNFATISIQLGHKLVLMDRWDAEDMLRLIDKHRVTHSHMVPTQFHRLLALPEEVRAKYDVSSLRSMVHGAAPCPQETKRQMLEWWGPTVTEYYAATEGGGTVINGTDWLRKPGSVGKAWPWSVIKVLSEEDGSEVPVGEPGLVYMRMGASSFEYHHDKAKTDDSRVGDLFTVGDIGHLDEDGYLYLHDRRSDLILSGGVNIYPAEVENVLITHPKVADVAVFGIPHPDWGQEVKAVVQPADGTEGDDALTEELLAFAATQLAKYKMPKSIDYLPELPRDPNGKLYKRKLRERYIPAS
;
A
#
# COMPACT_ATOMS: atom_id res chain seq x y z
N MET A 1 -17.57 -49.42 -50.47
CA MET A 1 -17.50 -48.01 -50.87
C MET A 1 -17.36 -47.19 -49.63
N THR A 2 -16.14 -46.85 -49.24
CA THR A 2 -15.82 -46.03 -48.07
C THR A 2 -15.64 -44.57 -48.55
N ALA A 3 -16.48 -43.69 -48.05
CA ALA A 3 -16.44 -42.26 -48.38
C ALA A 3 -15.17 -41.61 -47.77
N SER A 4 -14.41 -40.90 -48.61
CA SER A 4 -13.30 -40.05 -48.18
C SER A 4 -13.77 -38.89 -47.34
N PRO A 5 -13.04 -38.49 -46.29
CA PRO A 5 -13.36 -37.31 -45.50
C PRO A 5 -13.09 -36.02 -46.32
N ALA A 6 -14.00 -35.03 -46.18
CA ALA A 6 -13.88 -33.73 -46.81
C ALA A 6 -12.62 -32.97 -46.32
N PRO A 7 -11.98 -32.14 -47.14
CA PRO A 7 -10.82 -31.36 -46.74
C PRO A 7 -11.20 -30.33 -45.69
N SER A 8 -10.39 -30.29 -44.59
CA SER A 8 -10.49 -29.29 -43.54
C SER A 8 -10.27 -27.87 -44.10
N ALA A 9 -11.12 -26.93 -43.70
CA ALA A 9 -10.98 -25.52 -44.04
C ALA A 9 -9.60 -24.98 -43.62
N PRO A 10 -9.01 -24.05 -44.38
CA PRO A 10 -7.72 -23.46 -44.02
C PRO A 10 -7.81 -22.72 -42.70
N HIS A 11 -6.99 -23.10 -41.71
CA HIS A 11 -6.77 -22.33 -40.51
C HIS A 11 -6.12 -21.00 -40.91
N ASN A 12 -6.87 -19.93 -40.90
CA ASN A 12 -6.26 -18.60 -40.90
C ASN A 12 -5.43 -18.46 -39.61
N PRO A 13 -4.16 -18.03 -39.70
CA PRO A 13 -3.39 -17.71 -38.51
C PRO A 13 -4.11 -16.61 -37.75
N PRO A 14 -4.11 -16.64 -36.40
CA PRO A 14 -4.72 -15.57 -35.62
C PRO A 14 -4.10 -14.24 -36.05
N VAL A 15 -4.95 -13.25 -36.35
CA VAL A 15 -4.53 -11.87 -36.61
C VAL A 15 -3.78 -11.43 -35.34
N PRO A 16 -2.51 -10.99 -35.45
CA PRO A 16 -1.78 -10.54 -34.26
C PRO A 16 -2.58 -9.40 -33.63
N GLU A 17 -2.85 -9.50 -32.32
CA GLU A 17 -3.47 -8.39 -31.59
C GLU A 17 -2.61 -7.13 -31.78
N PRO A 18 -3.25 -5.97 -32.00
CA PRO A 18 -2.51 -4.71 -32.16
C PRO A 18 -1.65 -4.49 -30.91
N VAL A 19 -0.37 -4.19 -31.13
CA VAL A 19 0.57 -3.87 -30.05
C VAL A 19 -0.02 -2.69 -29.27
N LYS A 20 -0.38 -2.93 -28.02
CA LYS A 20 -0.97 -1.88 -27.16
C LYS A 20 0.10 -0.84 -26.85
N ILE A 21 -0.21 0.42 -27.07
CA ILE A 21 0.67 1.56 -26.80
C ILE A 21 0.64 1.82 -25.30
N LEU A 22 1.78 1.71 -24.62
CA LEU A 22 1.90 1.86 -23.17
C LEU A 22 2.76 3.08 -22.81
N GLY A 23 2.58 3.57 -21.59
CA GLY A 23 3.30 4.72 -21.06
C GLY A 23 2.52 6.02 -21.25
N LEU A 24 2.54 6.89 -20.23
CA LEU A 24 1.78 8.15 -20.21
C LEU A 24 1.96 8.96 -21.50
N TRP A 25 3.21 9.18 -21.92
CA TRP A 25 3.52 10.08 -23.05
C TRP A 25 3.17 9.46 -24.41
N ASN A 26 3.37 8.15 -24.57
CA ASN A 26 3.00 7.45 -25.80
C ASN A 26 1.49 7.43 -25.98
N ILE A 27 0.73 7.18 -24.91
CA ILE A 27 -0.74 7.23 -24.95
C ILE A 27 -1.20 8.67 -25.21
N ALA A 28 -0.57 9.67 -24.60
CA ALA A 28 -0.90 11.07 -24.83
C ALA A 28 -0.68 11.53 -26.30
N GLU A 29 0.25 10.90 -27.01
CA GLU A 29 0.45 11.15 -28.46
C GLU A 29 -0.57 10.41 -29.33
N ALA A 30 -0.81 9.12 -29.01
CA ALA A 30 -1.67 8.27 -29.83
C ALA A 30 -3.17 8.54 -29.59
N GLU A 31 -3.55 8.76 -28.33
CA GLU A 31 -4.93 8.95 -27.89
C GLU A 31 -5.03 10.18 -26.96
N PRO A 32 -4.73 11.40 -27.46
CA PRO A 32 -4.59 12.60 -26.62
C PRO A 32 -5.82 12.95 -25.80
N ASP A 33 -7.00 12.67 -26.31
CA ASP A 33 -8.28 13.02 -25.68
C ASP A 33 -8.83 11.87 -24.80
N ARG A 34 -8.13 10.74 -24.71
CA ARG A 34 -8.44 9.67 -23.76
C ARG A 34 -8.37 10.22 -22.34
N ILE A 35 -9.35 9.87 -21.50
CA ILE A 35 -9.37 10.29 -20.11
C ILE A 35 -8.34 9.47 -19.31
N ALA A 36 -7.34 10.16 -18.77
CA ALA A 36 -6.34 9.57 -17.90
C ALA A 36 -6.86 9.46 -16.47
N MET A 37 -7.57 10.49 -16.00
CA MET A 37 -8.06 10.50 -14.63
C MET A 37 -9.28 11.41 -14.43
N VAL A 38 -9.99 11.17 -13.34
CA VAL A 38 -11.04 12.02 -12.79
C VAL A 38 -10.56 12.51 -11.43
N ASP A 39 -10.52 13.82 -11.23
CA ASP A 39 -10.11 14.40 -9.97
C ASP A 39 -11.21 14.25 -8.88
N PRO A 40 -10.90 14.53 -7.59
CA PRO A 40 -11.89 14.39 -6.51
C PRO A 40 -13.16 15.23 -6.65
N TRP A 41 -13.12 16.28 -7.48
CA TRP A 41 -14.27 17.16 -7.74
C TRP A 41 -15.04 16.79 -9.00
N GLY A 42 -14.61 15.73 -9.70
CA GLY A 42 -15.28 15.19 -10.88
C GLY A 42 -14.82 15.79 -12.20
N ARG A 43 -13.72 16.58 -12.23
CA ARG A 43 -13.13 17.07 -13.46
C ARG A 43 -12.35 15.94 -14.14
N GLU A 44 -12.67 15.72 -15.41
CA GLU A 44 -11.89 14.81 -16.26
C GLU A 44 -10.61 15.48 -16.74
N VAL A 45 -9.52 14.71 -16.72
CA VAL A 45 -8.19 15.13 -17.18
C VAL A 45 -7.74 14.13 -18.25
N THR A 46 -7.43 14.62 -19.42
CA THR A 46 -6.97 13.79 -20.54
C THR A 46 -5.51 13.37 -20.37
N TYR A 47 -5.08 12.34 -21.11
CA TYR A 47 -3.66 11.94 -21.19
C TYR A 47 -2.78 13.09 -21.66
N ARG A 48 -3.25 13.88 -22.65
CA ARG A 48 -2.54 15.09 -23.13
C ARG A 48 -2.33 16.11 -22.03
N GLU A 49 -3.39 16.43 -21.27
CA GLU A 49 -3.31 17.41 -20.19
C GLU A 49 -2.35 16.96 -19.08
N LEU A 50 -2.45 15.70 -18.67
CA LEU A 50 -1.58 15.15 -17.63
C LEU A 50 -0.12 15.10 -18.08
N ALA A 51 0.16 14.62 -19.30
CA ALA A 51 1.52 14.58 -19.86
C ALA A 51 2.10 15.99 -20.00
N THR A 52 1.30 16.96 -20.44
CA THR A 52 1.70 18.37 -20.56
C THR A 52 2.08 18.94 -19.20
N LEU A 53 1.27 18.68 -18.16
CA LEU A 53 1.55 19.15 -16.79
C LEU A 53 2.82 18.51 -16.23
N ALA A 54 3.00 17.20 -16.43
CA ALA A 54 4.20 16.47 -16.02
C ALA A 54 5.47 17.02 -16.74
N ASN A 55 5.38 17.34 -18.04
CA ASN A 55 6.49 17.94 -18.79
C ASN A 55 6.87 19.32 -18.24
N ARG A 56 5.88 20.16 -17.97
CA ARG A 56 6.09 21.49 -17.39
C ARG A 56 6.81 21.41 -16.04
N TYR A 57 6.33 20.53 -15.16
CA TYR A 57 6.96 20.33 -13.85
C TYR A 57 8.40 19.81 -13.99
N ALA A 58 8.63 18.85 -14.90
CA ALA A 58 9.98 18.33 -15.16
C ALA A 58 10.93 19.43 -15.64
N THR A 59 10.49 20.27 -16.60
CA THR A 59 11.27 21.41 -17.10
C THR A 59 11.53 22.44 -16.00
N GLY A 60 10.52 22.74 -15.17
CA GLY A 60 10.67 23.65 -14.04
C GLY A 60 11.67 23.13 -13.00
N LEU A 61 11.62 21.85 -12.63
CA LEU A 61 12.55 21.22 -11.70
C LEU A 61 13.99 21.23 -12.25
N ARG A 62 14.18 20.95 -13.54
CA ARG A 62 15.49 21.06 -14.19
C ARG A 62 15.99 22.51 -14.23
N GLY A 63 15.11 23.48 -14.44
CA GLY A 63 15.43 24.90 -14.37
C GLY A 63 15.94 25.35 -13.00
N LEU A 64 15.61 24.61 -11.94
CA LEU A 64 16.19 24.77 -10.60
C LEU A 64 17.54 24.09 -10.43
N GLY A 65 18.03 23.35 -11.42
CA GLY A 65 19.30 22.65 -11.41
C GLY A 65 19.22 21.21 -10.88
N LEU A 66 18.03 20.63 -10.70
CA LEU A 66 17.89 19.22 -10.31
C LEU A 66 18.41 18.30 -11.41
N LYS A 67 19.15 17.28 -11.00
CA LYS A 67 19.79 16.28 -11.86
C LYS A 67 19.33 14.87 -11.51
N THR A 68 19.59 13.93 -12.42
CA THR A 68 19.36 12.50 -12.15
C THR A 68 19.97 12.07 -10.81
N GLY A 69 19.17 11.44 -9.97
CA GLY A 69 19.54 11.01 -8.61
C GLY A 69 19.18 12.00 -7.51
N ASP A 70 18.83 13.25 -7.84
CA ASP A 70 18.32 14.22 -6.86
C ASP A 70 16.91 13.83 -6.37
N VAL A 71 16.50 14.41 -5.23
CA VAL A 71 15.26 14.06 -4.56
C VAL A 71 14.25 15.21 -4.61
N LEU A 72 13.04 14.89 -5.07
CA LEU A 72 11.83 15.70 -4.93
C LEU A 72 10.99 15.14 -3.79
N VAL A 73 10.66 15.94 -2.78
CA VAL A 73 9.74 15.58 -1.72
C VAL A 73 8.35 16.14 -2.02
N SER A 74 7.30 15.33 -1.79
CA SER A 74 5.90 15.68 -2.04
C SER A 74 5.03 15.39 -0.81
N MET A 75 4.43 16.44 -0.21
CA MET A 75 3.46 16.38 0.87
C MET A 75 2.11 16.93 0.37
N VAL A 76 1.53 16.22 -0.61
CA VAL A 76 0.35 16.69 -1.37
C VAL A 76 -0.79 15.69 -1.21
N HIS A 77 -2.02 16.21 -1.01
CA HIS A 77 -3.23 15.38 -0.99
C HIS A 77 -3.50 14.72 -2.35
N ASN A 78 -4.46 13.81 -2.40
CA ASN A 78 -4.85 13.15 -3.65
C ASN A 78 -5.42 14.18 -4.64
N CYS A 79 -4.64 14.56 -5.62
CA CYS A 79 -5.01 15.53 -6.67
C CYS A 79 -4.18 15.31 -7.94
N VAL A 80 -4.52 16.04 -9.01
CA VAL A 80 -3.82 15.96 -10.31
C VAL A 80 -2.36 16.33 -10.17
N GLU A 81 -2.06 17.35 -9.37
CA GLU A 81 -0.70 17.88 -9.15
C GLU A 81 0.21 16.82 -8.49
N ALA A 82 -0.32 15.96 -7.61
CA ALA A 82 0.44 14.87 -7.00
C ALA A 82 0.89 13.84 -8.05
N ILE A 83 -0.02 13.45 -8.94
CA ILE A 83 0.28 12.52 -10.05
C ILE A 83 1.22 13.16 -11.06
N ALA A 84 1.03 14.45 -11.40
CA ALA A 84 1.91 15.17 -12.31
C ALA A 84 3.33 15.31 -11.73
N ALA A 85 3.48 15.58 -10.43
CA ALA A 85 4.78 15.64 -9.75
C ALA A 85 5.48 14.28 -9.77
N TYR A 86 4.74 13.18 -9.58
CA TYR A 86 5.30 11.83 -9.74
C TYR A 86 5.87 11.62 -11.14
N PHE A 87 5.07 11.88 -12.19
CA PHE A 87 5.53 11.68 -13.57
C PHE A 87 6.63 12.66 -13.98
N ALA A 88 6.65 13.87 -13.41
CA ALA A 88 7.76 14.80 -13.60
C ALA A 88 9.08 14.26 -13.03
N ALA A 89 9.05 13.74 -11.79
CA ALA A 89 10.20 13.09 -11.17
C ALA A 89 10.60 11.83 -11.93
N TYR A 90 9.61 11.00 -12.31
CA TYR A 90 9.79 9.77 -13.06
C TYR A 90 10.55 10.00 -14.38
N GLN A 91 10.15 10.99 -15.20
CA GLN A 91 10.84 11.27 -16.47
C GLN A 91 12.15 12.04 -16.33
N SER A 92 12.45 12.57 -15.16
CA SER A 92 13.66 13.38 -14.91
C SER A 92 14.78 12.61 -14.23
N GLY A 93 14.59 11.31 -13.96
CA GLY A 93 15.56 10.52 -13.23
C GLY A 93 15.67 10.89 -11.75
N LEU A 94 14.63 11.51 -11.17
CA LEU A 94 14.64 11.91 -9.77
C LEU A 94 14.09 10.81 -8.88
N TYR A 95 14.52 10.80 -7.63
CA TYR A 95 13.76 10.13 -6.59
C TYR A 95 12.59 10.99 -6.15
N ILE A 96 11.40 10.39 -6.00
CA ILE A 96 10.25 11.05 -5.37
C ILE A 96 9.97 10.45 -4.01
N VAL A 97 9.91 11.30 -2.99
CA VAL A 97 9.52 10.94 -1.62
C VAL A 97 8.12 11.48 -1.37
N ALA A 98 7.13 10.61 -1.42
CA ALA A 98 5.78 10.96 -1.02
C ALA A 98 5.65 10.85 0.49
N VAL A 99 5.38 11.99 1.16
CA VAL A 99 5.36 12.12 2.61
C VAL A 99 3.95 11.99 3.16
N ASN A 100 3.80 11.19 4.22
CA ASN A 100 2.56 11.15 4.97
C ASN A 100 2.23 12.53 5.56
N TRP A 101 1.14 13.13 5.10
CA TRP A 101 0.74 14.47 5.50
C TRP A 101 0.17 14.60 6.93
N HIS A 102 0.04 13.49 7.66
CA HIS A 102 -0.28 13.49 9.08
C HIS A 102 0.95 13.65 9.99
N LEU A 103 2.16 13.65 9.41
CA LEU A 103 3.39 13.89 10.15
C LEU A 103 3.46 15.35 10.60
N THR A 104 4.11 15.54 11.75
CA THR A 104 4.41 16.87 12.30
C THR A 104 5.55 17.56 11.53
N GLY A 105 5.68 18.88 11.70
CA GLY A 105 6.77 19.65 11.09
C GLY A 105 8.16 19.04 11.32
N PRO A 106 8.57 18.73 12.55
CA PRO A 106 9.87 18.09 12.84
C PRO A 106 10.07 16.71 12.19
N GLU A 107 9.01 15.89 12.10
CA GLU A 107 9.09 14.59 11.42
C GLU A 107 9.30 14.76 9.91
N VAL A 108 8.63 15.73 9.29
CA VAL A 108 8.82 16.05 7.87
C VAL A 108 10.18 16.72 7.64
N ALA A 109 10.65 17.58 8.56
CA ALA A 109 12.00 18.18 8.51
C ALA A 109 13.09 17.10 8.50
N TYR A 110 12.94 16.07 9.34
CA TYR A 110 13.85 14.92 9.32
C TYR A 110 13.87 14.25 7.93
N ILE A 111 12.71 14.02 7.30
CA ILE A 111 12.64 13.38 5.98
C ILE A 111 13.28 14.28 4.91
N LEU A 112 13.04 15.59 4.94
CA LEU A 112 13.67 16.54 4.02
C LEU A 112 15.20 16.52 4.12
N ALA A 113 15.72 16.46 5.34
CA ALA A 113 17.17 16.43 5.59
C ALA A 113 17.77 15.07 5.24
N ASP A 114 17.20 13.96 5.73
CA ASP A 114 17.71 12.60 5.52
C ASP A 114 17.68 12.19 4.03
N SER A 115 16.64 12.61 3.29
CA SER A 115 16.54 12.36 1.85
C SER A 115 17.42 13.28 1.00
N GLU A 116 18.06 14.30 1.60
CA GLU A 116 18.80 15.35 0.88
C GLU A 116 17.94 16.08 -0.17
N ALA A 117 16.69 16.40 0.19
CA ALA A 117 15.71 17.01 -0.68
C ALA A 117 16.24 18.25 -1.42
N LYS A 118 16.07 18.30 -2.74
CA LYS A 118 16.43 19.45 -3.57
C LYS A 118 15.24 20.33 -3.91
N ALA A 119 14.02 19.79 -3.83
CA ALA A 119 12.77 20.53 -3.97
C ALA A 119 11.68 19.89 -3.10
N PHE A 120 10.71 20.71 -2.68
CA PHE A 120 9.59 20.31 -1.85
C PHE A 120 8.29 20.90 -2.41
N ILE A 121 7.32 20.03 -2.69
CA ILE A 121 5.96 20.41 -3.08
C ILE A 121 5.03 20.05 -1.93
N ALA A 122 4.23 21.00 -1.44
CA ALA A 122 3.29 20.77 -0.35
C ALA A 122 1.91 21.35 -0.68
N SER A 123 0.85 20.74 -0.13
CA SER A 123 -0.50 21.32 -0.18
C SER A 123 -0.71 22.33 0.94
N ASP A 124 -1.45 23.38 0.64
CA ASP A 124 -1.89 24.41 1.60
C ASP A 124 -2.69 23.83 2.76
N ARG A 125 -3.35 22.70 2.57
CA ARG A 125 -4.02 21.95 3.65
C ARG A 125 -3.09 21.59 4.80
N PHE A 126 -1.79 21.50 4.53
CA PHE A 126 -0.75 21.11 5.49
C PHE A 126 0.26 22.23 5.71
N ALA A 127 -0.13 23.49 5.44
CA ALA A 127 0.74 24.66 5.40
C ALA A 127 1.62 24.81 6.64
N ALA A 128 1.05 24.66 7.84
CA ALA A 128 1.79 24.83 9.09
C ALA A 128 2.93 23.81 9.24
N ALA A 129 2.66 22.52 9.01
CA ALA A 129 3.68 21.47 9.08
C ALA A 129 4.71 21.61 7.96
N ALA A 130 4.26 21.90 6.72
CA ALA A 130 5.13 22.08 5.58
C ALA A 130 6.10 23.26 5.74
N LYS A 131 5.60 24.42 6.22
CA LYS A 131 6.42 25.60 6.47
C LYS A 131 7.45 25.33 7.57
N ALA A 132 7.01 24.81 8.73
CA ALA A 132 7.90 24.47 9.83
C ALA A 132 9.00 23.50 9.39
N ALA A 133 8.64 22.45 8.64
CA ALA A 133 9.58 21.46 8.13
C ALA A 133 10.62 22.06 7.18
N ALA A 134 10.17 22.88 6.22
CA ALA A 134 11.06 23.49 5.25
C ALA A 134 12.02 24.51 5.89
N ASP A 135 11.55 25.26 6.92
CA ASP A 135 12.37 26.20 7.67
C ASP A 135 13.42 25.47 8.52
N GLU A 136 13.03 24.41 9.26
CA GLU A 136 13.92 23.60 10.10
C GLU A 136 14.97 22.85 9.26
N ALA A 137 14.58 22.28 8.12
CA ALA A 137 15.50 21.61 7.20
C ALA A 137 16.41 22.58 6.42
N GLY A 138 16.20 23.89 6.55
CA GLY A 138 16.98 24.91 5.82
C GLY A 138 16.79 24.87 4.30
N LEU A 139 15.66 24.35 3.81
CA LEU A 139 15.38 24.30 2.38
C LEU A 139 15.18 25.74 1.86
N PRO A 140 15.87 26.19 0.79
CA PRO A 140 15.74 27.56 0.30
C PRO A 140 14.33 27.82 -0.26
N ALA A 141 13.82 29.06 -0.11
CA ALA A 141 12.50 29.46 -0.62
C ALA A 141 12.34 29.25 -2.15
N THR A 142 13.45 29.24 -2.89
CA THR A 142 13.46 28.96 -4.33
C THR A 142 13.12 27.51 -4.67
N ALA A 143 13.23 26.60 -3.72
CA ALA A 143 12.98 25.17 -3.87
C ALA A 143 11.68 24.70 -3.20
N ARG A 144 10.84 25.63 -2.71
CA ARG A 144 9.55 25.34 -2.03
C ARG A 144 8.39 25.71 -2.95
N PHE A 145 7.45 24.76 -3.14
CA PHE A 145 6.28 24.94 -4.01
C PHE A 145 5.01 24.53 -3.31
N ALA A 146 3.91 25.26 -3.56
CA ALA A 146 2.61 25.00 -2.97
C ALA A 146 1.56 24.65 -4.03
N VAL A 147 0.80 23.61 -3.75
CA VAL A 147 -0.53 23.40 -4.31
C VAL A 147 -1.48 24.18 -3.42
N GLY A 148 -2.11 25.25 -3.94
CA GLY A 148 -2.75 26.30 -3.16
C GLY A 148 -1.74 27.37 -2.74
N GLU A 149 -1.93 27.98 -1.55
CA GLU A 149 -1.12 29.09 -1.07
C GLU A 149 -0.47 28.76 0.29
N ILE A 150 0.86 28.82 0.35
CA ILE A 150 1.65 28.69 1.59
C ILE A 150 2.64 29.86 1.66
N GLU A 151 2.68 30.55 2.80
CA GLU A 151 3.63 31.63 3.04
C GLU A 151 5.09 31.15 2.89
N GLY A 152 5.88 31.81 2.05
CA GLY A 152 7.27 31.45 1.77
C GLY A 152 7.44 30.34 0.73
N PHE A 153 6.35 29.88 0.11
CA PHE A 153 6.37 28.95 -1.02
C PHE A 153 5.91 29.64 -2.30
N LYS A 154 6.49 29.25 -3.42
CA LYS A 154 5.99 29.64 -4.73
C LYS A 154 4.78 28.75 -5.09
N SER A 155 3.82 29.27 -5.84
CA SER A 155 2.78 28.39 -6.41
C SER A 155 3.41 27.30 -7.27
N VAL A 156 2.92 26.08 -7.21
CA VAL A 156 3.34 24.97 -8.09
C VAL A 156 3.13 25.28 -9.56
N ALA A 157 2.21 26.21 -9.90
CA ALA A 157 2.00 26.74 -11.24
C ALA A 157 3.26 27.43 -11.80
N TRP A 158 4.19 27.89 -10.95
CA TRP A 158 5.46 28.43 -11.37
C TRP A 158 6.33 27.37 -12.07
N LEU A 159 6.35 26.12 -11.58
CA LEU A 159 6.97 24.99 -12.30
C LEU A 159 6.29 24.78 -13.65
N GLY A 160 4.97 25.00 -13.71
CA GLY A 160 4.17 24.88 -14.91
C GLY A 160 4.30 26.04 -15.90
N ALA A 161 5.05 27.10 -15.60
CA ALA A 161 5.28 28.23 -16.51
C ALA A 161 6.33 27.92 -17.60
N ALA A 162 7.05 26.82 -17.47
CA ALA A 162 8.07 26.39 -18.42
C ALA A 162 7.48 25.79 -19.71
N ASP A 163 8.36 25.49 -20.67
CA ASP A 163 8.00 24.85 -21.94
C ASP A 163 7.25 23.53 -21.72
N THR A 164 6.29 23.23 -22.60
CA THR A 164 5.44 22.05 -22.55
C THR A 164 6.04 20.83 -23.25
N GLY A 165 7.17 21.01 -23.93
CA GLY A 165 7.86 19.95 -24.68
C GLY A 165 8.41 18.86 -23.76
N ARG A 166 8.60 17.66 -24.31
CA ARG A 166 9.33 16.60 -23.60
C ARG A 166 10.78 17.03 -23.40
N PRO A 167 11.36 16.94 -22.20
CA PRO A 167 12.78 17.15 -22.00
C PRO A 167 13.62 16.18 -22.86
N ALA A 168 14.76 16.62 -23.40
CA ALA A 168 15.56 15.82 -24.34
C ALA A 168 16.34 14.68 -23.68
N ASP A 169 16.80 14.89 -22.42
CA ASP A 169 17.68 13.98 -21.67
C ASP A 169 16.92 13.27 -20.56
N ARG A 170 15.90 12.50 -20.94
CA ARG A 170 15.01 11.80 -20.00
C ARG A 170 15.63 10.49 -19.52
N SER A 171 15.40 10.15 -18.26
CA SER A 171 15.69 8.85 -17.69
C SER A 171 14.70 8.53 -16.58
N THR A 172 14.42 7.25 -16.38
CA THR A 172 13.44 6.80 -15.39
C THR A 172 13.92 7.08 -13.97
N GLY A 173 13.12 7.85 -13.22
CA GLY A 173 13.24 8.02 -11.78
C GLY A 173 12.55 6.90 -11.00
N ALA A 174 12.57 6.98 -9.69
CA ALA A 174 12.00 5.97 -8.81
C ALA A 174 11.37 6.58 -7.54
N PRO A 175 10.37 5.95 -6.93
CA PRO A 175 9.97 6.31 -5.58
C PRO A 175 11.05 5.89 -4.57
N MET A 176 11.29 6.75 -3.58
CA MET A 176 12.05 6.46 -2.38
C MET A 176 11.12 6.69 -1.20
N LEU A 177 10.63 5.61 -0.62
CA LEU A 177 9.54 5.68 0.35
C LEU A 177 10.05 5.39 1.76
N TYR A 178 9.61 6.21 2.70
CA TYR A 178 9.96 6.10 4.10
C TYR A 178 9.03 5.12 4.81
N THR A 179 9.61 4.07 5.38
CA THR A 179 8.88 3.08 6.17
C THR A 179 9.06 3.38 7.66
N SER A 180 8.03 3.09 8.46
CA SER A 180 8.14 3.15 9.92
C SER A 180 9.16 2.12 10.40
N GLY A 181 10.39 2.55 10.65
CA GLY A 181 11.43 1.67 11.17
C GLY A 181 11.10 1.15 12.57
N THR A 182 11.50 -0.09 12.89
CA THR A 182 11.39 -0.68 14.23
C THR A 182 12.21 0.09 15.28
N THR A 183 13.19 0.91 14.85
CA THR A 183 14.12 1.68 15.69
C THR A 183 13.70 3.12 15.98
N GLY A 184 12.50 3.54 15.60
CA GLY A 184 11.92 4.83 15.98
C GLY A 184 11.91 5.93 14.91
N ARG A 185 12.91 6.02 14.03
CA ARG A 185 12.90 6.98 12.90
C ARG A 185 12.60 6.28 11.59
N PRO A 186 11.77 6.87 10.71
CA PRO A 186 11.50 6.30 9.39
C PRO A 186 12.79 6.15 8.58
N LYS A 187 12.87 5.09 7.75
CA LYS A 187 14.01 4.84 6.84
C LYS A 187 13.54 4.89 5.40
N GLY A 188 14.30 5.59 4.56
CA GLY A 188 14.07 5.62 3.11
C GLY A 188 14.53 4.31 2.47
N VAL A 189 13.63 3.64 1.76
CA VAL A 189 13.98 2.47 0.92
C VAL A 189 14.37 2.97 -0.45
N ARG A 190 15.65 2.80 -0.81
CA ARG A 190 16.23 3.28 -2.06
C ARG A 190 16.58 2.11 -2.98
N ARG A 191 16.27 2.28 -4.26
CA ARG A 191 16.65 1.34 -5.33
C ARG A 191 17.50 2.05 -6.36
N PRO A 192 18.49 1.37 -6.98
CA PRO A 192 19.26 1.96 -8.05
C PRO A 192 18.37 2.44 -9.21
N LEU A 193 18.67 3.60 -9.75
CA LEU A 193 18.03 4.09 -10.97
C LEU A 193 18.54 3.28 -12.17
N THR A 194 17.63 2.90 -13.05
CA THR A 194 17.97 2.04 -14.20
C THR A 194 18.56 2.80 -15.38
N GLY A 195 18.37 4.13 -15.44
CA GLY A 195 18.70 4.93 -16.62
C GLY A 195 17.83 4.62 -17.85
N ALA A 196 16.77 3.82 -17.70
CA ALA A 196 15.88 3.44 -18.80
C ALA A 196 15.10 4.65 -19.35
N ASP A 197 14.61 4.51 -20.57
CA ASP A 197 13.70 5.48 -21.17
C ASP A 197 12.34 5.44 -20.47
N PRO A 198 11.82 6.59 -19.95
CA PRO A 198 10.54 6.64 -19.27
C PRO A 198 9.33 6.40 -20.18
N ASP A 199 9.47 6.41 -21.49
CA ASP A 199 8.42 6.07 -22.45
C ASP A 199 8.24 4.54 -22.58
N VAL A 200 9.20 3.76 -22.11
CA VAL A 200 9.14 2.30 -22.13
C VAL A 200 8.60 1.79 -20.81
N VAL A 201 7.40 1.20 -20.83
CA VAL A 201 6.85 0.48 -19.68
C VAL A 201 7.54 -0.89 -19.58
N PRO A 202 8.27 -1.16 -18.49
CA PRO A 202 8.99 -2.43 -18.36
C PRO A 202 8.02 -3.64 -18.36
N PRO A 203 8.39 -4.77 -18.99
CA PRO A 203 7.54 -5.97 -19.02
C PRO A 203 7.12 -6.47 -17.63
N HIS A 204 7.96 -6.30 -16.61
CA HIS A 204 7.61 -6.67 -15.24
C HIS A 204 6.46 -5.84 -14.65
N THR A 205 6.21 -4.63 -15.16
CA THR A 205 5.09 -3.79 -14.76
C THR A 205 3.76 -4.40 -15.20
N THR A 206 3.68 -4.84 -16.46
CA THR A 206 2.49 -5.55 -16.98
C THR A 206 2.34 -6.90 -16.33
N ALA A 207 3.45 -7.64 -16.11
CA ALA A 207 3.44 -8.91 -15.40
C ALA A 207 2.93 -8.76 -13.95
N PHE A 208 3.33 -7.71 -13.25
CA PHE A 208 2.83 -7.45 -11.89
C PHE A 208 1.32 -7.22 -11.88
N PHE A 209 0.78 -6.41 -12.80
CA PHE A 209 -0.68 -6.23 -12.90
C PHE A 209 -1.39 -7.50 -13.37
N GLY A 210 -0.73 -8.32 -14.18
CA GLY A 210 -1.22 -9.64 -14.57
C GLY A 210 -1.47 -10.59 -13.40
N LEU A 211 -0.77 -10.43 -12.26
CA LEU A 211 -1.05 -11.19 -11.02
C LEU A 211 -2.47 -10.94 -10.49
N PHE A 212 -3.05 -9.80 -10.85
CA PHE A 212 -4.38 -9.35 -10.44
C PHE A 212 -5.39 -9.40 -11.60
N GLU A 213 -5.06 -10.09 -12.69
CA GLU A 213 -5.90 -10.18 -13.90
C GLU A 213 -6.20 -8.83 -14.55
N LEU A 214 -5.30 -7.85 -14.38
CA LEU A 214 -5.40 -6.51 -14.93
C LEU A 214 -4.55 -6.39 -16.20
N ALA A 215 -5.21 -6.50 -17.34
CA ALA A 215 -4.59 -6.34 -18.66
C ALA A 215 -4.46 -4.84 -19.02
N PRO A 216 -3.47 -4.45 -19.87
CA PRO A 216 -3.43 -3.10 -20.41
C PRO A 216 -4.71 -2.73 -21.18
N TYR A 217 -5.19 -1.51 -21.00
CA TYR A 217 -6.43 -0.96 -21.51
C TYR A 217 -7.67 -1.68 -20.96
N ASP A 218 -8.25 -2.60 -21.67
CA ASP A 218 -9.40 -3.46 -21.35
C ASP A 218 -10.54 -2.71 -20.62
N ASP A 219 -10.70 -1.42 -20.94
CA ASP A 219 -11.64 -0.48 -20.30
C ASP A 219 -11.55 -0.45 -18.77
N HIS A 220 -10.34 -0.76 -18.24
CA HIS A 220 -10.11 -0.73 -16.81
C HIS A 220 -10.22 0.66 -16.22
N VAL A 221 -10.90 0.74 -15.08
CA VAL A 221 -11.06 1.94 -14.27
C VAL A 221 -10.58 1.65 -12.86
N HIS A 222 -9.50 2.34 -12.44
CA HIS A 222 -8.95 2.26 -11.08
C HIS A 222 -9.57 3.33 -10.18
N ILE A 223 -10.10 2.95 -9.01
CA ILE A 223 -10.44 3.93 -7.96
C ILE A 223 -9.36 3.97 -6.90
N CYS A 224 -8.82 5.16 -6.65
CA CYS A 224 -7.81 5.42 -5.63
C CYS A 224 -8.45 6.16 -4.45
N GLY A 225 -8.84 5.44 -3.42
CA GLY A 225 -9.42 6.01 -2.20
C GLY A 225 -8.41 6.22 -1.07
N SER A 226 -7.31 5.49 -1.08
CA SER A 226 -6.24 5.63 -0.08
C SER A 226 -5.25 6.72 -0.47
N PRO A 227 -4.47 7.27 0.51
CA PRO A 227 -3.51 8.33 0.24
C PRO A 227 -2.36 7.91 -0.68
N LEU A 228 -2.03 8.74 -1.66
CA LEU A 228 -0.94 8.52 -2.62
C LEU A 228 0.47 8.46 -2.01
N TYR A 229 0.65 8.84 -0.76
CA TYR A 229 1.97 8.69 -0.11
C TYR A 229 2.30 7.24 0.29
N HIS A 230 1.36 6.31 0.17
CA HIS A 230 1.62 4.89 0.40
C HIS A 230 2.14 4.20 -0.86
N THR A 231 3.18 3.39 -0.69
CA THR A 231 3.88 2.69 -1.77
C THR A 231 2.93 1.97 -2.72
N ALA A 232 2.07 1.12 -2.19
CA ALA A 232 1.15 0.32 -2.98
C ALA A 232 0.13 1.20 -3.72
N VAL A 233 -0.46 2.16 -3.03
CA VAL A 233 -1.46 3.08 -3.59
C VAL A 233 -0.87 3.89 -4.74
N LEU A 234 0.32 4.47 -4.53
CA LEU A 234 1.03 5.23 -5.56
C LEU A 234 1.37 4.35 -6.78
N ASN A 235 1.87 3.13 -6.54
CA ASN A 235 2.21 2.20 -7.60
C ASN A 235 0.97 1.78 -8.40
N PHE A 236 -0.12 1.38 -7.74
CA PHE A 236 -1.35 1.00 -8.44
C PHE A 236 -1.92 2.17 -9.26
N ALA A 237 -1.94 3.40 -8.72
CA ALA A 237 -2.43 4.58 -9.41
C ALA A 237 -1.58 4.91 -10.65
N THR A 238 -0.25 4.97 -10.50
CA THR A 238 0.65 5.38 -11.58
C THR A 238 0.84 4.31 -12.65
N ILE A 239 0.87 3.02 -12.27
CA ILE A 239 0.91 1.91 -13.22
C ILE A 239 -0.40 1.84 -14.00
N SER A 240 -1.56 2.03 -13.36
CA SER A 240 -2.85 2.09 -14.06
C SER A 240 -2.82 3.11 -15.20
N ILE A 241 -2.30 4.31 -14.95
CA ILE A 241 -2.13 5.32 -16.01
C ILE A 241 -1.17 4.85 -17.11
N GLN A 242 -0.03 4.25 -16.77
CA GLN A 242 0.92 3.75 -17.76
C GLN A 242 0.35 2.61 -18.62
N LEU A 243 -0.62 1.86 -18.10
CA LEU A 243 -1.29 0.77 -18.81
C LEU A 243 -2.54 1.22 -19.58
N GLY A 244 -2.87 2.50 -19.61
CA GLY A 244 -4.02 3.02 -20.34
C GLY A 244 -5.34 2.97 -19.58
N HIS A 245 -5.32 2.66 -18.27
CA HIS A 245 -6.52 2.67 -17.44
C HIS A 245 -6.92 4.10 -17.05
N LYS A 246 -8.20 4.31 -16.77
CA LYS A 246 -8.70 5.56 -16.19
C LYS A 246 -8.53 5.50 -14.66
N LEU A 247 -7.99 6.56 -14.07
CA LEU A 247 -7.84 6.70 -12.61
C LEU A 247 -8.94 7.62 -12.06
N VAL A 248 -9.70 7.16 -11.07
CA VAL A 248 -10.66 7.97 -10.32
C VAL A 248 -10.08 8.24 -8.93
N LEU A 249 -9.84 9.50 -8.58
CA LEU A 249 -9.31 9.89 -7.28
C LEU A 249 -10.44 10.24 -6.30
N MET A 250 -10.31 9.78 -5.06
CA MET A 250 -11.06 10.31 -3.93
C MET A 250 -10.16 11.27 -3.12
N ASP A 251 -10.72 12.39 -2.67
CA ASP A 251 -10.03 13.32 -1.75
C ASP A 251 -9.83 12.69 -0.37
N ARG A 252 -10.91 12.15 0.15
CA ARG A 252 -11.01 11.35 1.37
C ARG A 252 -11.74 10.07 1.05
N TRP A 253 -11.30 8.98 1.64
CA TRP A 253 -12.06 7.75 1.56
C TRP A 253 -13.30 7.82 2.47
N ASP A 254 -14.45 7.52 1.88
CA ASP A 254 -15.73 7.33 2.54
C ASP A 254 -16.39 6.09 1.96
N ALA A 255 -17.05 5.28 2.79
CA ALA A 255 -17.56 3.98 2.38
C ALA A 255 -18.71 4.10 1.36
N GLU A 256 -19.69 4.97 1.61
CA GLU A 256 -20.84 5.15 0.69
C GLU A 256 -20.40 5.88 -0.58
N ASP A 257 -19.53 6.89 -0.46
CA ASP A 257 -19.01 7.61 -1.62
C ASP A 257 -18.18 6.70 -2.55
N MET A 258 -17.42 5.75 -1.98
CA MET A 258 -16.72 4.75 -2.77
C MET A 258 -17.70 3.90 -3.60
N LEU A 259 -18.80 3.40 -3.02
CA LEU A 259 -19.82 2.65 -3.75
C LEU A 259 -20.47 3.48 -4.85
N ARG A 260 -20.80 4.75 -4.55
CA ARG A 260 -21.34 5.70 -5.53
C ARG A 260 -20.39 5.92 -6.71
N LEU A 261 -19.10 6.05 -6.46
CA LEU A 261 -18.08 6.23 -7.51
C LEU A 261 -17.84 4.95 -8.31
N ILE A 262 -17.91 3.77 -7.66
CA ILE A 262 -17.85 2.48 -8.36
C ILE A 262 -18.97 2.37 -9.39
N ASP A 263 -20.20 2.65 -8.99
CA ASP A 263 -21.36 2.64 -9.87
C ASP A 263 -21.23 3.68 -10.97
N LYS A 264 -21.00 4.95 -10.60
CA LYS A 264 -20.93 6.09 -11.54
C LYS A 264 -19.87 5.90 -12.63
N HIS A 265 -18.69 5.44 -12.26
CA HIS A 265 -17.54 5.36 -13.17
C HIS A 265 -17.30 3.95 -13.71
N ARG A 266 -18.13 2.97 -13.35
CA ARG A 266 -17.97 1.56 -13.70
C ARG A 266 -16.57 1.05 -13.35
N VAL A 267 -16.18 1.31 -12.10
CA VAL A 267 -14.86 0.93 -11.58
C VAL A 267 -14.64 -0.58 -11.69
N THR A 268 -13.46 -0.98 -12.13
CA THR A 268 -13.10 -2.39 -12.30
C THR A 268 -12.13 -2.88 -11.25
N HIS A 269 -11.28 -1.98 -10.69
CA HIS A 269 -10.28 -2.37 -9.71
C HIS A 269 -9.92 -1.24 -8.74
N SER A 270 -9.36 -1.64 -7.61
CA SER A 270 -8.81 -0.74 -6.59
C SER A 270 -7.72 -1.45 -5.79
N HIS A 271 -6.85 -0.66 -5.17
CA HIS A 271 -6.03 -1.12 -4.06
C HIS A 271 -6.64 -0.67 -2.74
N MET A 272 -6.95 -1.62 -1.87
CA MET A 272 -7.68 -1.40 -0.62
C MET A 272 -6.92 -1.95 0.59
N VAL A 273 -7.45 -1.66 1.76
CA VAL A 273 -6.97 -2.20 3.03
C VAL A 273 -8.12 -2.80 3.84
N PRO A 274 -7.87 -3.77 4.71
CA PRO A 274 -8.92 -4.48 5.46
C PRO A 274 -9.86 -3.58 6.27
N THR A 275 -9.37 -2.46 6.78
CA THR A 275 -10.21 -1.47 7.49
C THR A 275 -11.29 -0.87 6.58
N GLN A 276 -11.00 -0.69 5.29
CA GLN A 276 -12.00 -0.22 4.33
C GLN A 276 -13.07 -1.30 4.10
N PHE A 277 -12.71 -2.56 4.03
CA PHE A 277 -13.66 -3.67 3.95
C PHE A 277 -14.59 -3.70 5.16
N HIS A 278 -14.02 -3.60 6.37
CA HIS A 278 -14.81 -3.56 7.60
C HIS A 278 -15.83 -2.41 7.58
N ARG A 279 -15.42 -1.20 7.19
CA ARG A 279 -16.30 -0.02 7.10
C ARG A 279 -17.37 -0.15 6.00
N LEU A 280 -17.05 -0.78 4.88
CA LEU A 280 -18.03 -1.09 3.82
C LEU A 280 -19.09 -2.08 4.30
N LEU A 281 -18.69 -3.13 5.01
CA LEU A 281 -19.57 -4.14 5.58
C LEU A 281 -20.46 -3.57 6.71
N ALA A 282 -19.99 -2.56 7.43
CA ALA A 282 -20.74 -1.86 8.46
C ALA A 282 -21.85 -0.94 7.91
N LEU A 283 -21.86 -0.63 6.60
CA LEU A 283 -22.95 0.12 5.99
C LEU A 283 -24.26 -0.69 6.04
N PRO A 284 -25.42 -0.04 6.30
CA PRO A 284 -26.71 -0.69 6.21
C PRO A 284 -26.92 -1.39 4.86
N GLU A 285 -27.62 -2.54 4.87
CA GLU A 285 -27.86 -3.33 3.67
C GLU A 285 -28.59 -2.52 2.58
N GLU A 286 -29.56 -1.71 2.97
CA GLU A 286 -30.29 -0.81 2.07
C GLU A 286 -29.38 0.27 1.42
N VAL A 287 -28.29 0.67 2.08
CA VAL A 287 -27.30 1.59 1.49
C VAL A 287 -26.43 0.84 0.49
N ARG A 288 -25.94 -0.36 0.87
CA ARG A 288 -25.12 -1.20 0.00
C ARG A 288 -25.85 -1.62 -1.29
N ALA A 289 -27.16 -1.88 -1.18
CA ALA A 289 -28.00 -2.30 -2.30
C ALA A 289 -28.36 -1.18 -3.29
N LYS A 290 -28.10 0.10 -2.96
CA LYS A 290 -28.38 1.24 -3.87
C LYS A 290 -27.46 1.29 -5.08
N TYR A 291 -26.25 0.73 -4.98
CA TYR A 291 -25.18 0.92 -5.95
C TYR A 291 -24.85 -0.35 -6.72
N ASP A 292 -24.71 -0.23 -8.04
CA ASP A 292 -24.30 -1.33 -8.91
C ASP A 292 -22.77 -1.52 -8.87
N VAL A 293 -22.33 -2.57 -8.20
CA VAL A 293 -20.91 -2.96 -8.10
C VAL A 293 -20.52 -4.06 -9.10
N SER A 294 -21.39 -4.41 -10.06
CA SER A 294 -21.15 -5.51 -11.00
C SER A 294 -20.00 -5.28 -11.98
N SER A 295 -19.47 -4.05 -12.05
CA SER A 295 -18.28 -3.73 -12.85
C SER A 295 -16.97 -4.18 -12.23
N LEU A 296 -16.96 -4.53 -10.93
CA LEU A 296 -15.75 -4.94 -10.22
C LEU A 296 -15.16 -6.23 -10.81
N ARG A 297 -13.85 -6.23 -11.05
CA ARG A 297 -13.10 -7.38 -11.57
C ARG A 297 -11.98 -7.79 -10.62
N SER A 298 -11.23 -6.83 -10.06
CA SER A 298 -10.09 -7.11 -9.18
C SER A 298 -9.97 -6.08 -8.06
N MET A 299 -10.46 -6.44 -6.89
CA MET A 299 -10.36 -5.61 -5.68
C MET A 299 -9.20 -6.13 -4.85
N VAL A 300 -8.04 -5.51 -5.09
CA VAL A 300 -6.77 -5.94 -4.48
C VAL A 300 -6.65 -5.37 -3.08
N HIS A 301 -6.27 -6.19 -2.11
CA HIS A 301 -5.96 -5.70 -0.77
C HIS A 301 -4.63 -6.24 -0.22
N GLY A 302 -4.07 -5.51 0.72
CA GLY A 302 -2.81 -5.86 1.38
C GLY A 302 -2.48 -4.86 2.50
N ALA A 303 -1.21 -4.74 2.83
CA ALA A 303 -0.63 -3.81 3.80
C ALA A 303 -1.00 -4.06 5.28
N ALA A 304 -2.03 -4.83 5.58
CA ALA A 304 -2.43 -5.22 6.94
C ALA A 304 -3.06 -6.62 6.93
N PRO A 305 -3.02 -7.36 8.05
CA PRO A 305 -3.78 -8.60 8.19
C PRO A 305 -5.27 -8.37 7.97
N CYS A 306 -5.90 -9.25 7.19
CA CYS A 306 -7.34 -9.21 6.96
C CYS A 306 -8.01 -10.31 7.80
N PRO A 307 -8.93 -9.96 8.73
CA PRO A 307 -9.70 -10.97 9.46
C PRO A 307 -10.41 -11.89 8.49
N GLN A 308 -10.35 -13.21 8.74
CA GLN A 308 -10.91 -14.20 7.82
C GLN A 308 -12.40 -13.98 7.58
N GLU A 309 -13.15 -13.63 8.63
CA GLU A 309 -14.58 -13.37 8.54
C GLU A 309 -14.90 -12.13 7.68
N THR A 310 -14.14 -11.04 7.86
CA THR A 310 -14.27 -9.83 7.03
C THR A 310 -14.04 -10.17 5.54
N LYS A 311 -13.01 -10.95 5.25
CA LYS A 311 -12.71 -11.35 3.86
C LYS A 311 -13.78 -12.29 3.29
N ARG A 312 -14.29 -13.24 4.10
CA ARG A 312 -15.38 -14.13 3.70
C ARG A 312 -16.65 -13.34 3.31
N GLN A 313 -17.04 -12.35 4.13
CA GLN A 313 -18.21 -11.50 3.85
C GLN A 313 -18.01 -10.64 2.60
N MET A 314 -16.79 -10.11 2.37
CA MET A 314 -16.49 -9.38 1.14
C MET A 314 -16.56 -10.28 -0.10
N LEU A 315 -16.09 -11.52 -0.01
CA LEU A 315 -16.20 -12.51 -1.10
C LEU A 315 -17.65 -12.92 -1.36
N GLU A 316 -18.48 -12.98 -0.35
CA GLU A 316 -19.92 -13.23 -0.50
C GLU A 316 -20.62 -12.07 -1.20
N TRP A 317 -20.24 -10.83 -0.89
CA TRP A 317 -20.85 -9.64 -1.48
C TRP A 317 -20.31 -9.31 -2.88
N TRP A 318 -18.99 -9.27 -3.04
CA TRP A 318 -18.33 -8.85 -4.30
C TRP A 318 -17.91 -10.03 -5.19
N GLY A 319 -18.14 -11.26 -4.73
CA GLY A 319 -17.71 -12.47 -5.44
C GLY A 319 -16.20 -12.67 -5.40
N PRO A 320 -15.63 -13.51 -6.29
CA PRO A 320 -14.22 -13.87 -6.29
C PRO A 320 -13.28 -12.74 -6.76
N THR A 321 -13.79 -11.52 -6.89
CA THR A 321 -13.00 -10.34 -7.33
C THR A 321 -12.00 -9.86 -6.28
N VAL A 322 -12.14 -10.29 -5.02
CA VAL A 322 -11.24 -9.88 -3.93
C VAL A 322 -9.96 -10.70 -3.97
N THR A 323 -8.84 -10.03 -4.24
CA THR A 323 -7.51 -10.64 -4.31
C THR A 323 -6.61 -10.05 -3.21
N GLU A 324 -5.91 -10.92 -2.48
CA GLU A 324 -4.95 -10.51 -1.46
C GLU A 324 -3.53 -10.69 -1.95
N TYR A 325 -2.66 -9.75 -1.58
CA TYR A 325 -1.23 -9.96 -1.69
C TYR A 325 -0.52 -9.57 -0.39
N TYR A 326 0.54 -10.28 -0.10
CA TYR A 326 1.51 -9.90 0.93
C TYR A 326 2.82 -9.53 0.26
N ALA A 327 3.36 -8.37 0.59
CA ALA A 327 4.62 -7.89 0.04
C ALA A 327 5.29 -6.89 0.98
N ALA A 328 6.60 -6.77 0.86
CA ALA A 328 7.37 -5.71 1.50
C ALA A 328 7.71 -4.59 0.51
N THR A 329 7.92 -3.37 1.02
CA THR A 329 8.44 -2.24 0.21
C THR A 329 9.81 -2.58 -0.37
N GLU A 330 10.57 -3.40 0.32
CA GLU A 330 11.88 -3.93 -0.04
C GLU A 330 11.83 -4.85 -1.26
N GLY A 331 10.70 -5.53 -1.49
CA GLY A 331 10.44 -6.39 -2.65
C GLY A 331 9.98 -7.79 -2.26
N GLY A 332 9.60 -8.59 -3.27
CA GLY A 332 9.09 -9.94 -3.05
C GLY A 332 7.65 -9.96 -2.53
N GLY A 333 7.00 -11.10 -2.63
CA GLY A 333 5.66 -11.26 -2.10
C GLY A 333 4.93 -12.49 -2.60
N THR A 334 3.71 -12.63 -2.10
CA THR A 334 2.75 -13.69 -2.45
C THR A 334 1.44 -13.08 -2.94
N VAL A 335 0.61 -13.86 -3.61
CA VAL A 335 -0.73 -13.47 -4.07
C VAL A 335 -1.69 -14.65 -3.95
N ILE A 336 -2.94 -14.33 -3.62
CA ILE A 336 -4.04 -15.29 -3.58
C ILE A 336 -5.33 -14.63 -4.08
N ASN A 337 -5.97 -15.22 -5.09
CA ASN A 337 -7.28 -14.79 -5.56
C ASN A 337 -8.39 -15.30 -4.63
N GLY A 338 -9.61 -14.76 -4.79
CA GLY A 338 -10.74 -15.10 -3.94
C GLY A 338 -11.14 -16.57 -3.99
N THR A 339 -11.04 -17.21 -5.15
CA THR A 339 -11.39 -18.62 -5.33
C THR A 339 -10.44 -19.55 -4.57
N ASP A 340 -9.14 -19.29 -4.66
CA ASP A 340 -8.14 -20.08 -3.95
C ASP A 340 -8.17 -19.80 -2.46
N TRP A 341 -8.45 -18.55 -2.07
CA TRP A 341 -8.58 -18.20 -0.66
C TRP A 341 -9.73 -18.96 0.03
N LEU A 342 -10.85 -19.18 -0.65
CA LEU A 342 -11.96 -20.01 -0.10
C LEU A 342 -11.55 -21.47 0.16
N ARG A 343 -10.52 -21.97 -0.55
CA ARG A 343 -9.95 -23.33 -0.33
C ARG A 343 -8.87 -23.32 0.75
N LYS A 344 -8.18 -22.18 0.94
CA LYS A 344 -7.05 -21.98 1.84
C LYS A 344 -7.28 -20.75 2.75
N PRO A 345 -8.34 -20.75 3.58
CA PRO A 345 -8.67 -19.60 4.41
C PRO A 345 -7.52 -19.22 5.35
N GLY A 346 -7.24 -17.91 5.45
CA GLY A 346 -6.16 -17.37 6.27
C GLY A 346 -4.78 -17.33 5.61
N SER A 347 -4.62 -17.96 4.42
CA SER A 347 -3.39 -17.84 3.65
C SER A 347 -3.29 -16.47 2.98
N VAL A 348 -2.05 -15.95 2.88
CA VAL A 348 -1.69 -14.78 2.06
C VAL A 348 -1.17 -15.18 0.68
N GLY A 349 -1.30 -16.45 0.31
CA GLY A 349 -1.03 -16.96 -1.04
C GLY A 349 0.33 -17.59 -1.28
N LYS A 350 0.65 -17.75 -2.55
CA LYS A 350 1.92 -18.31 -3.04
C LYS A 350 2.83 -17.22 -3.56
N ALA A 351 4.13 -17.49 -3.53
CA ALA A 351 5.14 -16.63 -4.12
C ALA A 351 4.80 -16.26 -5.58
N TRP A 352 5.04 -15.01 -5.96
CA TRP A 352 4.96 -14.59 -7.37
C TRP A 352 5.93 -15.39 -8.23
N PRO A 353 5.73 -15.52 -9.53
CA PRO A 353 6.61 -16.30 -10.41
C PRO A 353 8.09 -15.90 -10.37
N TRP A 354 8.37 -14.63 -10.04
CA TRP A 354 9.73 -14.09 -9.91
C TRP A 354 10.13 -13.80 -8.45
N SER A 355 9.36 -14.28 -7.49
CA SER A 355 9.65 -14.18 -6.05
C SER A 355 10.02 -15.52 -5.48
N VAL A 356 10.86 -15.50 -4.46
CA VAL A 356 11.17 -16.69 -3.63
C VAL A 356 10.73 -16.35 -2.22
N ILE A 357 10.01 -17.28 -1.60
CA ILE A 357 9.64 -17.20 -0.17
C ILE A 357 10.23 -18.41 0.52
N LYS A 358 10.89 -18.18 1.64
CA LYS A 358 11.40 -19.23 2.53
C LYS A 358 11.05 -18.89 3.97
N VAL A 359 10.88 -19.93 4.78
CA VAL A 359 10.68 -19.77 6.23
C VAL A 359 11.88 -20.40 6.92
N LEU A 360 12.64 -19.56 7.65
CA LEU A 360 13.91 -19.98 8.27
C LEU A 360 13.80 -19.94 9.80
N SER A 361 14.53 -20.87 10.43
CA SER A 361 14.74 -20.90 11.88
C SER A 361 15.53 -19.68 12.33
N GLU A 362 15.10 -19.08 13.45
CA GLU A 362 15.85 -17.99 14.10
C GLU A 362 17.14 -18.46 14.78
N GLU A 363 17.26 -19.75 15.11
CA GLU A 363 18.39 -20.30 15.86
C GLU A 363 19.63 -20.50 14.98
N ASP A 364 19.42 -21.06 13.77
CA ASP A 364 20.54 -21.48 12.91
C ASP A 364 20.41 -21.05 11.44
N GLY A 365 19.29 -20.36 11.07
CA GLY A 365 19.03 -19.90 9.70
C GLY A 365 18.69 -21.03 8.72
N SER A 366 18.48 -22.25 9.20
CA SER A 366 18.05 -23.38 8.35
C SER A 366 16.59 -23.25 7.97
N GLU A 367 16.18 -23.86 6.86
CA GLU A 367 14.78 -23.90 6.43
C GLU A 367 13.97 -24.79 7.40
N VAL A 368 12.87 -24.26 7.96
CA VAL A 368 12.03 -25.03 8.89
C VAL A 368 11.19 -26.08 8.13
N PRO A 369 10.77 -27.17 8.81
CA PRO A 369 9.83 -28.13 8.21
C PRO A 369 8.52 -27.46 7.79
N VAL A 370 7.85 -28.05 6.79
CA VAL A 370 6.52 -27.60 6.34
C VAL A 370 5.54 -27.63 7.50
N GLY A 371 4.78 -26.56 7.67
CA GLY A 371 3.83 -26.36 8.77
C GLY A 371 4.43 -25.76 10.03
N GLU A 372 5.74 -25.73 10.17
CA GLU A 372 6.41 -25.14 11.34
C GLU A 372 6.63 -23.64 11.15
N PRO A 373 6.39 -22.83 12.20
CA PRO A 373 6.59 -21.38 12.15
C PRO A 373 8.08 -21.01 12.19
N GLY A 374 8.42 -19.96 11.44
CA GLY A 374 9.75 -19.35 11.44
C GLY A 374 9.72 -17.95 10.86
N LEU A 375 10.88 -17.31 10.71
CA LEU A 375 10.99 -16.02 10.04
C LEU A 375 10.80 -16.16 8.53
N VAL A 376 9.92 -15.32 8.00
CA VAL A 376 9.67 -15.25 6.55
C VAL A 376 10.78 -14.44 5.88
N TYR A 377 11.47 -15.09 4.98
CA TYR A 377 12.47 -14.48 4.10
C TYR A 377 11.98 -14.47 2.66
N MET A 378 12.35 -13.42 1.94
CA MET A 378 11.91 -13.27 0.56
C MET A 378 12.98 -12.66 -0.33
N ARG A 379 12.79 -12.83 -1.66
CA ARG A 379 13.61 -12.21 -2.71
C ARG A 379 12.73 -11.95 -3.92
N MET A 380 12.99 -10.85 -4.63
CA MET A 380 12.32 -10.50 -5.87
C MET A 380 13.32 -10.44 -7.04
N GLY A 381 13.43 -11.54 -7.81
CA GLY A 381 14.34 -11.63 -8.95
C GLY A 381 15.78 -11.27 -8.60
N ALA A 382 16.42 -10.46 -9.43
CA ALA A 382 17.74 -9.87 -9.17
C ALA A 382 17.66 -8.47 -8.55
N SER A 383 16.47 -8.02 -8.15
CA SER A 383 16.28 -6.68 -7.56
C SER A 383 16.95 -6.58 -6.21
N SER A 384 17.70 -5.51 -6.00
CA SER A 384 18.30 -5.15 -4.72
C SER A 384 17.68 -3.86 -4.20
N PHE A 385 17.70 -3.71 -2.88
CA PHE A 385 17.34 -2.47 -2.19
C PHE A 385 18.41 -2.16 -1.14
N GLU A 386 18.43 -0.93 -0.66
CA GLU A 386 19.18 -0.53 0.53
C GLU A 386 18.34 0.41 1.39
N TYR A 387 18.53 0.35 2.70
CA TYR A 387 18.04 1.39 3.60
C TYR A 387 19.00 2.58 3.49
N HIS A 388 18.46 3.73 3.11
CA HIS A 388 19.23 4.94 2.90
C HIS A 388 20.00 5.30 4.17
N HIS A 389 21.30 5.54 4.06
CA HIS A 389 22.23 5.81 5.16
C HIS A 389 22.28 4.76 6.28
N ASP A 390 21.81 3.53 6.04
CA ASP A 390 21.80 2.46 7.05
C ASP A 390 22.23 1.11 6.47
N LYS A 391 23.52 1.01 6.15
CA LYS A 391 24.10 -0.21 5.61
C LYS A 391 24.02 -1.37 6.62
N ALA A 392 24.23 -1.10 7.91
CA ALA A 392 24.20 -2.13 8.95
C ALA A 392 22.82 -2.81 8.98
N LYS A 393 21.73 -2.03 9.01
CA LYS A 393 20.37 -2.57 8.96
C LYS A 393 20.08 -3.32 7.66
N THR A 394 20.64 -2.85 6.53
CA THR A 394 20.49 -3.53 5.24
C THR A 394 21.14 -4.91 5.29
N ASP A 395 22.35 -5.00 5.84
CA ASP A 395 23.09 -6.25 5.98
C ASP A 395 22.41 -7.18 6.99
N ASP A 396 21.98 -6.67 8.15
CA ASP A 396 21.31 -7.44 9.22
C ASP A 396 19.95 -8.03 8.79
N SER A 397 19.30 -7.42 7.80
CA SER A 397 18.04 -7.93 7.27
C SER A 397 18.20 -9.11 6.32
N ARG A 398 19.42 -9.56 6.02
CA ARG A 398 19.71 -10.52 4.94
C ARG A 398 20.34 -11.82 5.43
N VAL A 399 19.96 -12.90 4.74
CA VAL A 399 20.65 -14.19 4.78
C VAL A 399 20.90 -14.59 3.30
N GLY A 400 22.15 -14.52 2.87
CA GLY A 400 22.49 -14.68 1.46
C GLY A 400 21.83 -13.62 0.57
N ASP A 401 21.06 -14.04 -0.41
CA ASP A 401 20.29 -13.18 -1.32
C ASP A 401 18.83 -12.94 -0.87
N LEU A 402 18.43 -13.55 0.24
CA LEU A 402 17.12 -13.38 0.85
C LEU A 402 17.14 -12.26 1.89
N PHE A 403 16.01 -11.60 2.08
CA PHE A 403 15.82 -10.62 3.15
C PHE A 403 14.54 -10.88 3.93
N THR A 404 14.49 -10.39 5.16
CA THR A 404 13.32 -10.43 6.03
C THR A 404 12.92 -9.03 6.47
N VAL A 405 11.62 -8.82 6.71
CA VAL A 405 11.07 -7.64 7.38
C VAL A 405 10.60 -7.96 8.80
N GLY A 406 10.89 -9.18 9.27
CA GLY A 406 10.62 -9.65 10.61
C GLY A 406 9.21 -10.23 10.79
N ASP A 407 8.55 -10.63 9.71
CA ASP A 407 7.27 -11.34 9.79
C ASP A 407 7.51 -12.83 10.08
N ILE A 408 6.66 -13.42 10.94
CA ILE A 408 6.67 -14.85 11.30
C ILE A 408 5.53 -15.54 10.56
N GLY A 409 5.79 -16.71 10.00
CA GLY A 409 4.78 -17.50 9.27
C GLY A 409 5.21 -18.93 9.04
N HIS A 410 4.38 -19.69 8.33
CA HIS A 410 4.71 -21.03 7.88
C HIS A 410 4.21 -21.25 6.44
N LEU A 411 4.82 -22.19 5.74
CA LEU A 411 4.34 -22.70 4.45
C LEU A 411 3.59 -24.01 4.66
N ASP A 412 2.46 -24.18 3.96
CA ASP A 412 1.79 -25.48 3.90
C ASP A 412 2.41 -26.39 2.82
N GLU A 413 1.93 -27.65 2.73
CA GLU A 413 2.40 -28.66 1.77
C GLU A 413 2.23 -28.21 0.30
N ASP A 414 1.28 -27.34 0.02
CA ASP A 414 1.01 -26.80 -1.32
C ASP A 414 1.81 -25.52 -1.60
N GLY A 415 2.60 -25.02 -0.63
CA GLY A 415 3.42 -23.80 -0.73
C GLY A 415 2.64 -22.50 -0.51
N TYR A 416 1.47 -22.55 0.14
CA TYR A 416 0.77 -21.35 0.59
C TYR A 416 1.39 -20.83 1.89
N LEU A 417 1.62 -19.51 1.94
CA LEU A 417 2.13 -18.82 3.12
C LEU A 417 0.98 -18.43 4.05
N TYR A 418 1.16 -18.70 5.33
CA TYR A 418 0.31 -18.23 6.42
C TYR A 418 1.14 -17.35 7.34
N LEU A 419 0.69 -16.11 7.56
CA LEU A 419 1.35 -15.19 8.48
C LEU A 419 0.74 -15.32 9.88
N HIS A 420 1.59 -15.31 10.89
CA HIS A 420 1.19 -15.33 12.29
C HIS A 420 1.22 -13.94 12.89
N ASP A 421 2.41 -13.29 12.91
CA ASP A 421 2.59 -11.94 13.43
C ASP A 421 3.97 -11.39 13.07
N ARG A 422 4.28 -10.19 13.54
CA ARG A 422 5.64 -9.66 13.51
C ARG A 422 6.43 -10.12 14.72
N ARG A 423 7.72 -10.42 14.52
CA ARG A 423 8.65 -10.74 15.60
C ARG A 423 8.64 -9.68 16.70
N SER A 424 8.54 -8.39 16.34
CA SER A 424 8.48 -7.26 17.28
C SER A 424 7.21 -7.20 18.12
N ASP A 425 6.14 -7.85 17.70
CA ASP A 425 4.83 -7.81 18.33
C ASP A 425 4.51 -9.08 19.11
N LEU A 426 5.34 -10.14 18.92
CA LEU A 426 5.21 -11.41 19.63
C LEU A 426 5.20 -11.20 21.14
N ILE A 427 4.25 -11.81 21.82
CA ILE A 427 4.13 -11.77 23.29
C ILE A 427 4.82 -13.01 23.86
N LEU A 428 5.84 -12.78 24.70
CA LEU A 428 6.56 -13.85 25.41
C LEU A 428 6.02 -13.94 26.82
N SER A 429 5.09 -14.87 27.06
CA SER A 429 4.44 -15.04 28.36
C SER A 429 4.77 -16.41 28.97
N GLY A 430 5.51 -16.43 30.06
CA GLY A 430 5.90 -17.68 30.75
C GLY A 430 6.69 -18.66 29.87
N GLY A 431 7.49 -18.14 28.91
CA GLY A 431 8.24 -18.95 27.94
C GLY A 431 7.44 -19.46 26.75
N VAL A 432 6.20 -19.02 26.61
CA VAL A 432 5.33 -19.39 25.47
C VAL A 432 5.15 -18.19 24.54
N ASN A 433 5.30 -18.45 23.23
CA ASN A 433 5.00 -17.47 22.20
C ASN A 433 3.48 -17.35 22.01
N ILE A 434 2.94 -16.14 22.17
CA ILE A 434 1.54 -15.81 21.89
C ILE A 434 1.53 -14.78 20.76
N TYR A 435 0.78 -15.10 19.72
CA TYR A 435 0.63 -14.22 18.55
C TYR A 435 -0.58 -13.30 18.74
N PRO A 436 -0.37 -11.96 18.89
CA PRO A 436 -1.44 -11.00 19.04
C PRO A 436 -2.54 -11.13 18.00
N ALA A 437 -2.18 -11.32 16.74
CA ALA A 437 -3.13 -11.43 15.64
C ALA A 437 -4.15 -12.56 15.82
N GLU A 438 -3.78 -13.67 16.47
CA GLU A 438 -4.70 -14.77 16.76
C GLU A 438 -5.82 -14.31 17.72
N VAL A 439 -5.47 -13.53 18.73
CA VAL A 439 -6.43 -13.01 19.71
C VAL A 439 -7.27 -11.88 19.08
N GLU A 440 -6.64 -11.02 18.30
CA GLU A 440 -7.33 -9.95 17.55
C GLU A 440 -8.38 -10.53 16.58
N ASN A 441 -8.01 -11.57 15.83
CA ASN A 441 -8.92 -12.25 14.89
C ASN A 441 -10.16 -12.85 15.55
N VAL A 442 -10.07 -13.28 16.80
CA VAL A 442 -11.21 -13.77 17.57
C VAL A 442 -12.05 -12.60 18.06
N LEU A 443 -11.45 -11.62 18.74
CA LEU A 443 -12.20 -10.54 19.36
C LEU A 443 -12.92 -9.64 18.36
N ILE A 444 -12.34 -9.40 17.17
CA ILE A 444 -12.93 -8.55 16.13
C ILE A 444 -14.23 -9.14 15.55
N THR A 445 -14.48 -10.45 15.72
CA THR A 445 -15.71 -11.08 15.23
C THR A 445 -16.90 -10.87 16.18
N HIS A 446 -16.66 -10.31 17.36
CA HIS A 446 -17.73 -10.02 18.31
C HIS A 446 -18.52 -8.78 17.85
N PRO A 447 -19.88 -8.83 17.81
CA PRO A 447 -20.71 -7.74 17.26
C PRO A 447 -20.58 -6.39 17.97
N LYS A 448 -20.11 -6.39 19.23
CA LYS A 448 -19.87 -5.18 20.01
C LYS A 448 -18.44 -4.63 19.88
N VAL A 449 -17.60 -5.18 19.00
CA VAL A 449 -16.22 -4.77 18.77
C VAL A 449 -16.11 -4.13 17.39
N ALA A 450 -15.79 -2.84 17.33
CA ALA A 450 -15.50 -2.14 16.08
C ALA A 450 -14.05 -2.29 15.66
N ASP A 451 -13.12 -2.34 16.63
CA ASP A 451 -11.69 -2.56 16.39
C ASP A 451 -11.00 -3.09 17.65
N VAL A 452 -9.84 -3.75 17.47
CA VAL A 452 -9.09 -4.32 18.59
C VAL A 452 -7.59 -4.32 18.32
N ALA A 453 -6.83 -4.08 19.39
CA ALA A 453 -5.37 -4.19 19.42
C ALA A 453 -4.96 -5.09 20.56
N VAL A 454 -4.08 -6.05 20.29
CA VAL A 454 -3.51 -6.95 21.32
C VAL A 454 -2.00 -6.83 21.32
N PHE A 455 -1.40 -6.76 22.51
CA PHE A 455 0.04 -6.67 22.71
C PHE A 455 0.46 -7.13 24.10
N GLY A 456 1.74 -7.41 24.26
CA GLY A 456 2.33 -7.75 25.56
C GLY A 456 2.64 -6.51 26.38
N ILE A 457 2.31 -6.56 27.67
CA ILE A 457 2.76 -5.60 28.67
C ILE A 457 3.62 -6.32 29.73
N PRO A 458 4.56 -5.64 30.40
CA PRO A 458 5.40 -6.28 31.39
C PRO A 458 4.62 -6.94 32.52
N HIS A 459 5.01 -8.16 32.90
CA HIS A 459 4.48 -8.90 34.04
C HIS A 459 5.62 -9.48 34.86
N PRO A 460 5.65 -9.34 36.23
CA PRO A 460 6.76 -9.72 37.05
C PRO A 460 7.11 -11.22 37.02
N ASP A 461 6.12 -12.10 36.91
CA ASP A 461 6.34 -13.55 36.94
C ASP A 461 6.46 -14.17 35.53
N TRP A 462 5.78 -13.60 34.53
CA TRP A 462 5.69 -14.21 33.20
C TRP A 462 6.48 -13.46 32.12
N GLY A 463 7.22 -12.41 32.51
CA GLY A 463 7.88 -11.52 31.54
C GLY A 463 6.89 -10.58 30.86
N GLN A 464 5.89 -11.13 30.19
CA GLN A 464 4.79 -10.37 29.61
C GLN A 464 3.44 -11.04 29.87
N GLU A 465 2.38 -10.23 29.90
CA GLU A 465 0.98 -10.67 29.87
C GLU A 465 0.25 -10.08 28.65
N VAL A 466 -0.82 -10.77 28.25
CA VAL A 466 -1.64 -10.36 27.10
C VAL A 466 -2.59 -9.24 27.53
N LYS A 467 -2.45 -8.08 26.88
CA LYS A 467 -3.34 -6.91 27.01
C LYS A 467 -4.13 -6.72 25.73
N ALA A 468 -5.45 -6.52 25.83
CA ALA A 468 -6.25 -6.05 24.73
C ALA A 468 -6.70 -4.60 24.95
N VAL A 469 -6.79 -3.83 23.86
CA VAL A 469 -7.45 -2.52 23.81
C VAL A 469 -8.50 -2.58 22.73
N VAL A 470 -9.76 -2.35 23.10
CA VAL A 470 -10.92 -2.50 22.24
C VAL A 470 -11.54 -1.14 21.95
N GLN A 471 -11.90 -0.93 20.70
CA GLN A 471 -12.82 0.12 20.29
C GLN A 471 -14.21 -0.49 20.25
N PRO A 472 -15.15 -0.09 21.12
CA PRO A 472 -16.52 -0.60 21.10
C PRO A 472 -17.23 -0.18 19.82
N ALA A 473 -18.17 -1.02 19.36
CA ALA A 473 -19.10 -0.66 18.28
C ALA A 473 -20.03 0.48 18.71
N ASP A 474 -20.56 1.22 17.75
CA ASP A 474 -21.46 2.37 18.00
C ASP A 474 -22.63 1.96 18.91
N GLY A 475 -22.88 2.78 19.94
CA GLY A 475 -23.92 2.54 20.92
C GLY A 475 -23.56 1.51 22.01
N THR A 476 -22.32 1.01 22.02
CA THR A 476 -21.82 0.10 23.05
C THR A 476 -20.92 0.84 24.03
N GLU A 477 -21.16 0.68 25.33
CA GLU A 477 -20.29 1.23 26.37
C GLU A 477 -19.20 0.23 26.73
N GLY A 478 -17.95 0.72 26.84
CA GLY A 478 -16.80 -0.08 27.25
C GLY A 478 -16.73 -0.13 28.78
N ASP A 479 -17.31 -1.17 29.36
CA ASP A 479 -17.41 -1.38 30.80
C ASP A 479 -16.98 -2.80 31.22
N ASP A 480 -17.11 -3.08 32.52
CA ASP A 480 -16.76 -4.40 33.08
C ASP A 480 -17.69 -5.50 32.54
N ALA A 481 -18.95 -5.20 32.24
CA ALA A 481 -19.89 -6.17 31.71
C ALA A 481 -19.49 -6.58 30.26
N LEU A 482 -19.09 -5.63 29.45
CA LEU A 482 -18.53 -5.92 28.11
C LEU A 482 -17.22 -6.72 28.22
N THR A 483 -16.37 -6.41 29.21
CA THR A 483 -15.12 -7.13 29.43
C THR A 483 -15.39 -8.61 29.75
N GLU A 484 -16.33 -8.91 30.66
CA GLU A 484 -16.72 -10.28 30.98
C GLU A 484 -17.30 -11.02 29.75
N GLU A 485 -18.13 -10.35 28.97
CA GLU A 485 -18.73 -10.88 27.73
C GLU A 485 -17.67 -11.22 26.69
N LEU A 486 -16.72 -10.32 26.44
CA LEU A 486 -15.62 -10.52 25.48
C LEU A 486 -14.66 -11.63 25.90
N LEU A 487 -14.33 -11.72 27.20
CA LEU A 487 -13.50 -12.80 27.73
C LEU A 487 -14.22 -14.15 27.65
N ALA A 488 -15.52 -14.20 27.97
CA ALA A 488 -16.32 -15.41 27.80
C ALA A 488 -16.40 -15.85 26.34
N PHE A 489 -16.62 -14.93 25.43
CA PHE A 489 -16.62 -15.18 23.98
C PHE A 489 -15.26 -15.73 23.51
N ALA A 490 -14.17 -15.06 23.86
CA ALA A 490 -12.82 -15.48 23.47
C ALA A 490 -12.45 -16.86 24.03
N ALA A 491 -12.91 -17.19 25.25
CA ALA A 491 -12.66 -18.50 25.89
C ALA A 491 -13.29 -19.68 25.14
N THR A 492 -14.26 -19.43 24.26
CA THR A 492 -14.85 -20.50 23.41
C THR A 492 -13.93 -20.89 22.24
N GLN A 493 -12.94 -20.06 21.91
CA GLN A 493 -12.11 -20.19 20.70
C GLN A 493 -10.60 -20.19 21.01
N LEU A 494 -10.17 -19.61 22.13
CA LEU A 494 -8.77 -19.46 22.51
C LEU A 494 -8.40 -20.34 23.71
N ALA A 495 -7.18 -20.87 23.68
CA ALA A 495 -6.60 -21.54 24.83
C ALA A 495 -6.37 -20.53 25.99
N LYS A 496 -6.52 -21.02 27.24
CA LYS A 496 -6.47 -20.17 28.44
C LYS A 496 -5.24 -19.27 28.56
N TYR A 497 -4.07 -19.73 28.10
CA TYR A 497 -2.82 -18.96 28.17
C TYR A 497 -2.77 -17.81 27.16
N LYS A 498 -3.57 -17.84 26.09
CA LYS A 498 -3.68 -16.79 25.07
C LYS A 498 -4.69 -15.69 25.44
N MET A 499 -5.51 -15.94 26.46
CA MET A 499 -6.55 -15.00 26.88
C MET A 499 -5.98 -13.68 27.36
N PRO A 500 -6.56 -12.53 26.96
CA PRO A 500 -6.21 -11.25 27.56
C PRO A 500 -6.39 -11.29 29.09
N LYS A 501 -5.44 -10.76 29.82
CA LYS A 501 -5.51 -10.59 31.27
C LYS A 501 -6.26 -9.33 31.65
N SER A 502 -6.29 -8.36 30.76
CA SER A 502 -7.04 -7.12 30.91
C SER A 502 -7.48 -6.58 29.56
N ILE A 503 -8.64 -5.91 29.54
CA ILE A 503 -9.18 -5.22 28.38
C ILE A 503 -9.41 -3.77 28.77
N ASP A 504 -8.91 -2.82 27.98
CA ASP A 504 -9.22 -1.40 28.08
C ASP A 504 -10.00 -0.96 26.85
N TYR A 505 -10.66 0.20 26.95
CA TYR A 505 -11.49 0.74 25.91
C TYR A 505 -11.01 2.10 25.45
N LEU A 506 -11.02 2.32 24.13
CA LEU A 506 -10.77 3.61 23.50
C LEU A 506 -11.87 3.90 22.49
N PRO A 507 -12.27 5.18 22.36
CA PRO A 507 -13.26 5.56 21.35
C PRO A 507 -12.76 5.35 19.93
N GLU A 508 -11.43 5.38 19.71
CA GLU A 508 -10.78 5.12 18.43
C GLU A 508 -9.36 4.59 18.67
N LEU A 509 -8.99 3.54 17.94
CA LEU A 509 -7.63 3.02 17.97
C LEU A 509 -6.72 3.82 17.03
N PRO A 510 -5.42 4.03 17.41
CA PRO A 510 -4.48 4.78 16.60
C PRO A 510 -4.09 3.97 15.35
N ARG A 511 -4.77 4.22 14.25
CA ARG A 511 -4.44 3.69 12.93
C ARG A 511 -3.94 4.78 12.00
N ASP A 512 -3.06 4.41 11.08
CA ASP A 512 -2.78 5.27 9.95
C ASP A 512 -3.95 5.23 8.93
N PRO A 513 -4.00 6.14 7.98
CA PRO A 513 -5.06 6.18 6.97
C PRO A 513 -5.15 4.92 6.09
N ASN A 514 -4.10 4.08 6.06
CA ASN A 514 -4.13 2.75 5.45
C ASN A 514 -4.58 1.66 6.42
N GLY A 515 -5.11 2.03 7.57
CA GLY A 515 -5.58 1.09 8.55
C GLY A 515 -4.50 0.37 9.34
N LYS A 516 -3.21 0.68 9.15
CA LYS A 516 -2.13 0.08 9.94
C LYS A 516 -2.20 0.58 11.38
N LEU A 517 -2.31 -0.36 12.32
CA LEU A 517 -2.38 -0.08 13.74
C LEU A 517 -1.01 0.32 14.30
N TYR A 518 -0.95 1.42 15.05
CA TYR A 518 0.25 1.86 15.76
C TYR A 518 0.33 1.21 17.15
N LYS A 519 0.52 -0.13 17.23
CA LYS A 519 0.64 -0.88 18.50
C LYS A 519 1.66 -0.27 19.46
N ARG A 520 2.77 0.27 18.94
CA ARG A 520 3.79 0.93 19.75
C ARG A 520 3.22 2.12 20.54
N LYS A 521 2.40 2.99 19.91
CA LYS A 521 1.77 4.14 20.59
C LYS A 521 0.81 3.70 21.70
N LEU A 522 0.19 2.53 21.54
CA LEU A 522 -0.66 1.95 22.59
C LEU A 522 0.20 1.39 23.71
N ARG A 523 1.22 0.59 23.39
CA ARG A 523 2.12 -0.02 24.39
C ARG A 523 2.80 1.01 25.28
N GLU A 524 3.23 2.16 24.72
CA GLU A 524 3.88 3.26 25.47
C GLU A 524 2.99 3.81 26.61
N ARG A 525 1.65 3.62 26.54
CA ARG A 525 0.73 4.04 27.62
C ARG A 525 0.75 3.09 28.82
N TYR A 526 1.20 1.85 28.63
CA TYR A 526 1.17 0.76 29.62
C TYR A 526 2.56 0.33 30.08
N ILE A 527 3.60 0.85 29.48
CA ILE A 527 4.99 0.58 29.86
C ILE A 527 5.52 1.82 30.58
N PRO A 528 5.96 1.72 31.86
CA PRO A 528 6.56 2.85 32.54
C PRO A 528 7.72 3.42 31.73
N ALA A 529 7.82 4.74 31.62
CA ALA A 529 8.99 5.38 31.03
C ALA A 529 10.25 4.95 31.80
N SER A 530 11.15 4.27 31.08
CA SER A 530 12.44 3.82 31.62
C SER A 530 13.40 4.99 31.82
#